data_f0124fbf099f45513e73e1e41afeaaa8
#
_entry.id   f0124fbf099f45513e73e1e41afeaaa8
#
_cell.length_a   1.000
_cell.length_b   1.000
_cell.length_c   1.000
_cell.angle_alpha   90.00
_cell.angle_beta   90.00
_cell.angle_gamma   90.00
#
_symmetry.space_group_name_H-M   'P 1'
#
loop_
_entity.id
_entity.type
_entity.pdbx_description
1 polymer ?
#
loop_
_entity_poly.entity_id
_entity_poly.type
_entity_poly.pdbx_seq_one_letter_code
_entity_poly.pdbx_strand_id
1 'polypeptide(L)'
;MEKGIIIVEIERLPMLDNSFYDIPYIVSHSDECEKLTEIYNDVGKLCGFFEHDDEIQMSAYDSLGRFSGYFISNKKGNTVTFDALGNFDGYVVQDENLMKFDKAGNYQGYYEVKNDGNIAEYERSGKYKGIYMGVKTDKIIKYDELGRPVLFIINK
;
A
#
# COMPACT_ATOMS: atom_id res chain seq x y z
N MET A 1 -12.26 -25.33 -14.67
CA MET A 1 -13.18 -24.40 -14.06
C MET A 1 -12.81 -22.95 -14.38
N GLU A 2 -13.75 -22.25 -14.81
CA GLU A 2 -13.62 -20.86 -15.20
C GLU A 2 -13.18 -19.98 -14.02
N LYS A 3 -13.60 -20.32 -12.81
CA LYS A 3 -13.23 -19.58 -11.61
C LYS A 3 -11.72 -19.50 -11.40
N GLY A 4 -11.00 -20.58 -11.70
CA GLY A 4 -9.54 -20.57 -11.59
C GLY A 4 -8.89 -19.63 -12.58
N ILE A 5 -9.42 -19.57 -13.79
CA ILE A 5 -8.92 -18.67 -14.84
C ILE A 5 -9.14 -17.21 -14.45
N ILE A 6 -10.33 -16.90 -13.92
CA ILE A 6 -10.65 -15.53 -13.50
C ILE A 6 -9.72 -15.07 -12.37
N ILE A 7 -9.45 -15.96 -11.41
CA ILE A 7 -8.54 -15.66 -10.30
C ILE A 7 -7.15 -15.33 -10.83
N VAL A 8 -6.66 -16.09 -11.81
CA VAL A 8 -5.35 -15.86 -12.41
C VAL A 8 -5.29 -14.49 -13.08
N GLU A 9 -6.35 -14.08 -13.77
CA GLU A 9 -6.42 -12.76 -14.39
C GLU A 9 -6.38 -11.64 -13.36
N ILE A 10 -7.12 -11.79 -12.27
CA ILE A 10 -7.13 -10.81 -11.17
C ILE A 10 -5.72 -10.67 -10.57
N GLU A 11 -5.02 -11.77 -10.37
CA GLU A 11 -3.67 -11.75 -9.83
C GLU A 11 -2.66 -11.01 -10.70
N ARG A 12 -2.93 -10.87 -11.99
CA ARG A 12 -2.08 -10.13 -12.92
C ARG A 12 -2.31 -8.63 -12.90
N LEU A 13 -3.36 -8.17 -12.26
CA LEU A 13 -3.64 -6.75 -12.18
C LEU A 13 -2.60 -6.07 -11.28
N PRO A 14 -2.10 -4.88 -11.67
CA PRO A 14 -1.12 -4.17 -10.87
C PRO A 14 -1.54 -3.97 -9.42
N MET A 15 -2.83 -3.81 -9.18
CA MET A 15 -3.39 -3.64 -7.84
C MET A 15 -3.10 -4.78 -6.89
N LEU A 16 -2.90 -5.98 -7.43
CA LEU A 16 -2.68 -7.18 -6.63
C LEU A 16 -1.20 -7.49 -6.43
N ASP A 17 -0.33 -6.66 -6.98
CA ASP A 17 1.10 -6.74 -6.70
C ASP A 17 1.34 -6.34 -5.25
N ASN A 18 2.26 -7.03 -4.59
CA ASN A 18 2.63 -6.76 -3.20
C ASN A 18 3.06 -5.32 -2.96
N SER A 19 3.58 -4.64 -3.99
CA SER A 19 3.98 -3.23 -3.87
C SER A 19 2.81 -2.30 -3.53
N PHE A 20 1.58 -2.68 -3.84
CA PHE A 20 0.40 -1.87 -3.52
C PHE A 20 -0.12 -2.10 -2.10
N TYR A 21 0.28 -3.20 -1.46
CA TYR A 21 -0.12 -3.49 -0.09
C TYR A 21 0.47 -2.51 0.92
N ASP A 22 1.51 -1.80 0.52
CA ASP A 22 2.16 -0.81 1.37
C ASP A 22 1.40 0.52 1.43
N ILE A 23 0.59 0.79 0.40
CA ILE A 23 -0.05 2.10 0.22
C ILE A 23 -1.01 2.48 1.36
N PRO A 24 -1.90 1.61 1.84
CA PRO A 24 -2.74 1.94 2.98
C PRO A 24 -1.94 2.36 4.21
N TYR A 25 -0.83 1.68 4.45
CA TYR A 25 0.06 2.02 5.53
C TYR A 25 0.69 3.41 5.32
N ILE A 26 1.18 3.69 4.11
CA ILE A 26 1.76 5.00 3.77
C ILE A 26 0.72 6.10 3.92
N VAL A 27 -0.48 5.88 3.41
CA VAL A 27 -1.58 6.86 3.43
C VAL A 27 -2.04 7.13 4.87
N SER A 28 -1.93 6.17 5.77
CA SER A 28 -2.30 6.37 7.17
C SER A 28 -1.47 7.45 7.87
N HIS A 29 -0.31 7.80 7.29
CA HIS A 29 0.55 8.89 7.78
C HIS A 29 0.22 10.23 7.14
N SER A 30 -0.71 10.28 6.19
CA SER A 30 -1.13 11.53 5.55
C SER A 30 -2.19 12.23 6.37
N ASP A 31 -2.06 13.55 6.50
CA ASP A 31 -3.06 14.39 7.16
C ASP A 31 -4.19 14.79 6.21
N GLU A 32 -4.05 14.50 4.91
CA GLU A 32 -4.95 14.98 3.84
C GLU A 32 -5.89 13.90 3.31
N CYS A 33 -5.92 12.72 3.92
CA CYS A 33 -6.70 11.61 3.41
C CYS A 33 -8.05 11.54 4.12
N GLU A 34 -9.15 11.76 3.40
CA GLU A 34 -10.49 11.74 3.97
C GLU A 34 -11.33 10.55 3.52
N LYS A 35 -11.49 10.33 2.22
CA LYS A 35 -12.45 9.34 1.69
C LYS A 35 -11.89 8.38 0.67
N LEU A 36 -10.98 8.84 -0.18
CA LEU A 36 -10.56 8.10 -1.36
C LEU A 36 -9.08 8.30 -1.63
N THR A 37 -8.41 7.21 -1.97
CA THR A 37 -7.01 7.25 -2.42
C THR A 37 -6.96 6.59 -3.79
N GLU A 38 -6.59 7.34 -4.83
CA GLU A 38 -6.42 6.82 -6.18
C GLU A 38 -4.95 6.60 -6.48
N ILE A 39 -4.65 5.52 -7.20
CA ILE A 39 -3.28 5.13 -7.53
C ILE A 39 -3.11 5.11 -9.03
N TYR A 40 -2.12 5.87 -9.52
CA TYR A 40 -1.78 5.96 -10.93
C TYR A 40 -0.35 5.49 -11.16
N ASN A 41 -0.09 4.87 -12.29
CA ASN A 41 1.28 4.48 -12.67
C ASN A 41 2.04 5.68 -13.25
N ASP A 42 3.27 5.45 -13.69
CA ASP A 42 4.18 6.48 -14.21
C ASP A 42 3.73 7.10 -15.54
N VAL A 43 2.78 6.48 -16.25
CA VAL A 43 2.19 7.05 -17.45
C VAL A 43 0.80 7.66 -17.21
N GLY A 44 0.39 7.80 -15.94
CA GLY A 44 -0.86 8.45 -15.58
C GLY A 44 -2.09 7.57 -15.69
N LYS A 45 -1.93 6.26 -15.82
CA LYS A 45 -3.05 5.32 -15.91
C LYS A 45 -3.50 4.90 -14.51
N LEU A 46 -4.81 4.93 -14.25
CA LEU A 46 -5.37 4.47 -12.98
C LEU A 46 -5.10 2.97 -12.80
N CYS A 47 -4.45 2.62 -11.70
CA CYS A 47 -4.18 1.23 -11.32
C CYS A 47 -5.24 0.67 -10.40
N GLY A 48 -5.83 1.52 -9.57
CA GLY A 48 -6.83 1.12 -8.61
C GLY A 48 -7.06 2.21 -7.57
N PHE A 49 -7.83 1.89 -6.54
CA PHE A 49 -8.14 2.86 -5.51
C PHE A 49 -8.51 2.19 -4.19
N PHE A 50 -8.40 2.97 -3.11
CA PHE A 50 -8.83 2.57 -1.78
C PHE A 50 -9.94 3.51 -1.33
N GLU A 51 -11.03 2.93 -0.79
CA GLU A 51 -12.06 3.70 -0.10
C GLU A 51 -11.80 3.64 1.40
N HIS A 52 -11.90 4.77 2.06
CA HIS A 52 -11.75 4.87 3.51
C HIS A 52 -13.12 4.65 4.14
N ASP A 53 -13.35 3.43 4.62
CA ASP A 53 -14.64 3.03 5.19
C ASP A 53 -14.90 3.74 6.53
N ASP A 54 -13.83 3.87 7.34
CA ASP A 54 -13.84 4.63 8.59
C ASP A 54 -12.39 4.99 8.97
N GLU A 55 -12.16 5.42 10.22
CA GLU A 55 -10.83 5.86 10.66
C GLU A 55 -9.77 4.76 10.64
N ILE A 56 -10.18 3.49 10.67
CA ILE A 56 -9.27 2.36 10.80
C ILE A 56 -9.29 1.41 9.61
N GLN A 57 -10.33 1.46 8.76
CA GLN A 57 -10.49 0.48 7.69
C GLN A 57 -10.51 1.12 6.30
N MET A 58 -9.76 0.52 5.39
CA MET A 58 -9.77 0.84 3.95
C MET A 58 -10.12 -0.39 3.15
N SER A 59 -10.98 -0.23 2.14
CA SER A 59 -11.29 -1.26 1.16
C SER A 59 -10.56 -0.98 -0.14
N ALA A 60 -9.94 -2.00 -0.72
CA ALA A 60 -9.13 -1.89 -1.93
C ALA A 60 -9.89 -2.40 -3.14
N TYR A 61 -9.76 -1.68 -4.26
CA TYR A 61 -10.39 -2.01 -5.54
C TYR A 61 -9.38 -1.90 -6.66
N ASP A 62 -9.48 -2.77 -7.67
CA ASP A 62 -8.65 -2.68 -8.86
C ASP A 62 -9.15 -1.58 -9.80
N SER A 63 -8.47 -1.40 -10.94
CA SER A 63 -8.82 -0.35 -11.90
C SER A 63 -10.20 -0.50 -12.54
N LEU A 64 -10.80 -1.68 -12.44
CA LEU A 64 -12.14 -1.97 -12.94
C LEU A 64 -13.21 -1.87 -11.85
N GLY A 65 -12.83 -1.49 -10.64
CA GLY A 65 -13.74 -1.35 -9.52
C GLY A 65 -14.06 -2.66 -8.79
N ARG A 66 -13.28 -3.74 -9.05
CA ARG A 66 -13.49 -5.01 -8.37
C ARG A 66 -12.80 -5.02 -7.01
N PHE A 67 -13.49 -5.53 -6.01
CA PHE A 67 -12.96 -5.61 -4.65
C PHE A 67 -11.73 -6.52 -4.59
N SER A 68 -10.64 -6.02 -4.00
CA SER A 68 -9.35 -6.74 -3.90
C SER A 68 -8.97 -7.13 -2.48
N GLY A 69 -9.65 -6.59 -1.48
CA GLY A 69 -9.32 -6.87 -0.09
C GLY A 69 -9.49 -5.63 0.78
N TYR A 70 -9.08 -5.74 2.04
CA TYR A 70 -9.19 -4.61 2.94
C TYR A 70 -8.04 -4.58 3.95
N PHE A 71 -7.88 -3.41 4.57
CA PHE A 71 -6.79 -3.11 5.49
C PHE A 71 -7.36 -2.51 6.75
N ILE A 72 -6.83 -2.92 7.89
CA ILE A 72 -7.21 -2.36 9.19
C ILE A 72 -5.95 -1.78 9.84
N SER A 73 -6.01 -0.49 10.15
CA SER A 73 -4.89 0.22 10.79
C SER A 73 -5.32 0.73 12.15
N ASN A 74 -4.42 0.70 13.11
CA ASN A 74 -4.63 1.35 14.40
C ASN A 74 -3.82 2.63 14.49
N LYS A 75 -4.06 3.43 15.56
CA LYS A 75 -3.38 4.71 15.75
C LYS A 75 -1.89 4.57 16.08
N LYS A 76 -1.44 3.35 16.37
CA LYS A 76 -0.03 3.08 16.69
C LYS A 76 0.81 2.76 15.47
N GLY A 77 0.21 2.77 14.26
CA GLY A 77 0.91 2.49 13.03
C GLY A 77 0.94 1.02 12.63
N ASN A 78 0.19 0.15 13.33
CA ASN A 78 0.07 -1.24 12.94
C ASN A 78 -1.05 -1.40 11.91
N THR A 79 -0.76 -2.10 10.82
CA THR A 79 -1.71 -2.33 9.72
C THR A 79 -1.79 -3.82 9.41
N VAL A 80 -3.00 -4.35 9.37
CA VAL A 80 -3.26 -5.76 9.02
C VAL A 80 -3.97 -5.80 7.68
N THR A 81 -3.53 -6.70 6.80
CA THR A 81 -4.04 -6.82 5.43
C THR A 81 -4.84 -8.11 5.29
N PHE A 82 -5.97 -8.03 4.59
CA PHE A 82 -6.84 -9.16 4.27
C PHE A 82 -7.10 -9.20 2.77
N ASP A 83 -7.14 -10.39 2.18
CA ASP A 83 -7.45 -10.57 0.77
C ASP A 83 -8.95 -10.41 0.50
N ALA A 84 -9.37 -10.58 -0.77
CA ALA A 84 -10.77 -10.41 -1.18
C ALA A 84 -11.72 -11.43 -0.54
N LEU A 85 -11.19 -12.56 -0.06
CA LEU A 85 -11.97 -13.60 0.60
C LEU A 85 -11.99 -13.43 2.13
N GLY A 86 -11.31 -12.39 2.64
CA GLY A 86 -11.23 -12.14 4.07
C GLY A 86 -10.13 -12.91 4.79
N ASN A 87 -9.24 -13.57 4.05
CA ASN A 87 -8.10 -14.27 4.63
C ASN A 87 -6.99 -13.30 5.01
N PHE A 88 -6.36 -13.51 6.15
CA PHE A 88 -5.20 -12.74 6.58
C PHE A 88 -4.07 -12.83 5.55
N ASP A 89 -3.47 -11.68 5.20
CA ASP A 89 -2.49 -11.60 4.12
C ASP A 89 -1.20 -10.87 4.49
N GLY A 90 -1.02 -10.51 5.74
CA GLY A 90 0.20 -9.88 6.22
C GLY A 90 -0.05 -8.68 7.12
N TYR A 91 1.02 -8.11 7.62
CA TYR A 91 0.91 -6.99 8.55
C TYR A 91 2.19 -6.14 8.60
N VAL A 92 2.02 -4.90 9.05
CA VAL A 92 3.12 -3.97 9.35
C VAL A 92 3.01 -3.59 10.81
N VAL A 93 4.12 -3.64 11.52
CA VAL A 93 4.19 -3.36 12.97
C VAL A 93 5.11 -2.19 13.22
N GLN A 94 4.67 -1.26 14.06
CA GLN A 94 5.48 -0.15 14.54
C GLN A 94 6.38 -0.64 15.68
N ASP A 95 7.70 -0.58 15.45
CA ASP A 95 8.72 -0.74 16.47
C ASP A 95 9.65 0.47 16.32
N GLU A 96 10.97 0.36 16.37
CA GLU A 96 11.88 1.48 16.07
C GLU A 96 11.65 1.96 14.63
N ASN A 97 11.53 1.00 13.72
CA ASN A 97 11.07 1.23 12.35
C ASN A 97 9.76 0.49 12.15
N LEU A 98 9.17 0.64 10.98
CA LEU A 98 7.93 -0.02 10.61
C LEU A 98 8.27 -1.31 9.90
N MET A 99 8.03 -2.42 10.53
CA MET A 99 8.45 -3.73 10.07
C MET A 99 7.31 -4.44 9.35
N LYS A 100 7.58 -4.94 8.15
CA LYS A 100 6.61 -5.60 7.30
C LYS A 100 6.79 -7.12 7.36
N PHE A 101 5.67 -7.83 7.52
CA PHE A 101 5.63 -9.29 7.58
C PHE A 101 4.59 -9.84 6.61
N ASP A 102 4.87 -11.00 6.02
CA ASP A 102 3.89 -11.69 5.19
C ASP A 102 2.90 -12.48 6.03
N LYS A 103 1.96 -13.18 5.38
CA LYS A 103 0.91 -13.95 6.06
C LYS A 103 1.46 -15.14 6.87
N ALA A 104 2.67 -15.60 6.59
CA ALA A 104 3.32 -16.67 7.32
C ALA A 104 4.18 -16.15 8.49
N GLY A 105 4.22 -14.81 8.67
CA GLY A 105 5.02 -14.19 9.71
C GLY A 105 6.47 -13.97 9.32
N ASN A 106 6.83 -14.14 8.05
CA ASN A 106 8.19 -13.90 7.58
C ASN A 106 8.45 -12.41 7.40
N TYR A 107 9.57 -11.95 7.94
CA TYR A 107 10.00 -10.56 7.80
C TYR A 107 10.32 -10.23 6.33
N GLN A 108 9.74 -9.14 5.82
CA GLN A 108 9.85 -8.74 4.42
C GLN A 108 10.69 -7.48 4.20
N GLY A 109 10.94 -6.72 5.24
CA GLY A 109 11.64 -5.45 5.13
C GLY A 109 11.04 -4.42 6.06
N TYR A 110 11.46 -3.17 5.89
CA TYR A 110 11.01 -2.12 6.80
C TYR A 110 10.89 -0.77 6.10
N TYR A 111 10.18 0.12 6.78
CA TYR A 111 10.02 1.51 6.35
C TYR A 111 10.59 2.42 7.43
N GLU A 112 11.24 3.49 6.99
CA GLU A 112 11.74 4.53 7.88
C GLU A 112 11.00 5.82 7.61
N VAL A 113 10.31 6.36 8.64
CA VAL A 113 9.65 7.65 8.54
C VAL A 113 10.70 8.73 8.81
N LYS A 114 10.95 9.58 7.82
CA LYS A 114 11.93 10.66 7.90
C LYS A 114 11.35 11.87 8.64
N ASN A 115 12.21 12.80 9.06
CA ASN A 115 11.81 14.01 9.78
C ASN A 115 10.84 14.90 8.99
N ASP A 116 10.94 14.89 7.67
CA ASP A 116 10.05 15.64 6.77
C ASP A 116 8.72 14.92 6.49
N GLY A 117 8.52 13.75 7.08
CA GLY A 117 7.33 12.94 6.88
C GLY A 117 7.42 11.98 5.72
N ASN A 118 8.45 12.05 4.89
CA ASN A 118 8.64 11.10 3.80
C ASN A 118 8.99 9.73 4.37
N ILE A 119 8.67 8.67 3.61
CA ILE A 119 8.83 7.29 4.08
C ILE A 119 9.71 6.52 3.12
N ALA A 120 10.88 6.11 3.58
CA ALA A 120 11.81 5.30 2.81
C ALA A 120 11.52 3.81 3.02
N GLU A 121 11.70 3.02 1.98
CA GLU A 121 11.45 1.58 1.97
C GLU A 121 12.75 0.81 1.79
N TYR A 122 12.93 -0.25 2.58
CA TYR A 122 14.12 -1.10 2.55
C TYR A 122 13.70 -2.58 2.48
N GLU A 123 14.48 -3.37 1.75
CA GLU A 123 14.33 -4.82 1.70
C GLU A 123 14.75 -5.47 3.02
N ARG A 124 14.42 -6.74 3.18
CA ARG A 124 14.83 -7.56 4.31
C ARG A 124 16.35 -7.54 4.52
N SER A 125 17.11 -7.46 3.44
CA SER A 125 18.58 -7.37 3.48
C SER A 125 19.10 -6.02 3.96
N GLY A 126 18.24 -5.01 4.08
CA GLY A 126 18.62 -3.64 4.37
C GLY A 126 18.90 -2.79 3.12
N LYS A 127 18.74 -3.36 1.92
CA LYS A 127 18.96 -2.64 0.68
C LYS A 127 17.81 -1.62 0.45
N TYR A 128 18.19 -0.39 0.09
CA TYR A 128 17.23 0.66 -0.23
C TYR A 128 16.40 0.31 -1.46
N LYS A 129 15.08 0.44 -1.37
CA LYS A 129 14.16 0.15 -2.47
C LYS A 129 13.52 1.38 -3.08
N GLY A 130 13.47 2.47 -2.35
CA GLY A 130 12.83 3.68 -2.83
C GLY A 130 12.23 4.50 -1.70
N ILE A 131 11.47 5.52 -2.07
CA ILE A 131 10.91 6.45 -1.09
C ILE A 131 9.55 6.97 -1.56
N TYR A 132 8.66 7.17 -0.58
CA TYR A 132 7.40 7.87 -0.78
C TYR A 132 7.58 9.31 -0.33
N MET A 133 7.39 10.25 -1.26
CA MET A 133 7.55 11.68 -1.01
C MET A 133 6.20 12.37 -1.01
N GLY A 134 6.08 13.43 -0.22
CA GLY A 134 4.84 14.18 -0.11
C GLY A 134 3.77 13.48 0.73
N VAL A 135 4.17 12.59 1.63
CA VAL A 135 3.25 11.75 2.43
C VAL A 135 2.28 12.60 3.26
N LYS A 136 2.71 13.78 3.73
CA LYS A 136 1.86 14.68 4.51
C LYS A 136 0.90 15.51 3.66
N THR A 137 0.94 15.35 2.34
CA THR A 137 0.10 16.11 1.40
C THR A 137 -0.93 15.20 0.75
N ASP A 138 -1.81 15.78 -0.08
CA ASP A 138 -2.81 15.04 -0.83
C ASP A 138 -2.24 14.35 -2.07
N LYS A 139 -0.97 14.56 -2.39
CA LYS A 139 -0.30 13.99 -3.56
C LYS A 139 1.02 13.35 -3.15
N ILE A 140 1.04 12.03 -3.14
CA ILE A 140 2.21 11.25 -2.76
C ILE A 140 2.82 10.64 -4.03
N ILE A 141 4.15 10.75 -4.17
CA ILE A 141 4.87 10.16 -5.29
C ILE A 141 5.83 9.12 -4.76
N LYS A 142 5.73 7.89 -5.29
CA LYS A 142 6.68 6.82 -4.98
C LYS A 142 7.79 6.84 -6.03
N TYR A 143 9.04 6.86 -5.56
CA TYR A 143 10.24 6.75 -6.39
C TYR A 143 10.92 5.41 -6.13
N ASP A 144 11.51 4.82 -7.18
CA ASP A 144 12.30 3.59 -7.02
C ASP A 144 13.72 3.91 -6.50
N GLU A 145 14.56 2.88 -6.39
CA GLU A 145 15.92 3.02 -5.87
C GLU A 145 16.83 3.85 -6.77
N LEU A 146 16.44 4.08 -8.03
CA LEU A 146 17.17 4.91 -8.98
C LEU A 146 16.63 6.34 -9.05
N GLY A 147 15.63 6.66 -8.22
CA GLY A 147 15.05 7.99 -8.19
C GLY A 147 14.01 8.25 -9.28
N ARG A 148 13.48 7.20 -9.93
CA ARG A 148 12.47 7.35 -10.98
C ARG A 148 11.07 7.26 -10.36
N PRO A 149 10.13 8.16 -10.73
CA PRO A 149 8.76 8.06 -10.22
C PRO A 149 8.08 6.82 -10.79
N VAL A 150 7.44 6.04 -9.92
CA VAL A 150 6.77 4.79 -10.32
C VAL A 150 5.28 4.78 -10.00
N LEU A 151 4.85 5.52 -8.98
CA LEU A 151 3.44 5.64 -8.63
C LEU A 151 3.10 7.06 -8.22
N PHE A 152 1.87 7.47 -8.55
CA PHE A 152 1.27 8.71 -8.09
C PHE A 152 0.03 8.34 -7.28
N ILE A 153 0.00 8.78 -6.03
CA ILE A 153 -1.05 8.44 -5.07
C ILE A 153 -1.77 9.72 -4.70
N ILE A 154 -3.05 9.81 -5.02
CA ILE A 154 -3.85 11.03 -4.83
C ILE A 154 -4.90 10.77 -3.76
N ASN A 155 -4.84 11.54 -2.68
CA ASN A 155 -5.82 11.50 -1.60
C ASN A 155 -6.90 12.55 -1.84
N LYS A 156 -8.16 12.13 -1.69
CA LYS A 156 -9.32 13.00 -1.90
C LYS A 156 -10.26 13.02 -0.71
#